data_fcb98f15f888fe3a3e9a032421589489
#
_entry.id   fcb98f15f888fe3a3e9a032421589489
#
_cell.length_a   1.000
_cell.length_b   1.000
_cell.length_c   1.000
_cell.angle_alpha   90.00
_cell.angle_beta   90.00
_cell.angle_gamma   90.00
#
_symmetry.space_group_name_H-M   'P 1'
#
loop_
_entity.id
_entity.type
_entity.pdbx_description
1 polymer ?
#
loop_
_entity_poly.entity_id
_entity_poly.type
_entity_poly.pdbx_seq_one_letter_code
_entity_poly.pdbx_strand_id
1 'polypeptide(L)'
;EEGYEDARTLQRRADKMKEWIANPELITPDADAEYAATIEINLNTITEPILACPNDPDDVDTLTNILADDKRIKNIDEVFVGSCMTNIGLFRALGEVLKGEGEVPTKLWVAPPTKMDKEQLTEEGYYSIFAAAGARLEIPGCSLCMGNQAAVSEGAAVFSTSTRNFDNRLGKGSQVYLGSAEVAAVTALLGRLPTKEEYMEIVPKKITEDNKDGVYKYLNFHQVTGDQLTNLVHS
;
A
#
# COMPACT_ATOMS: atom_id res chain seq x y z
N GLU A 1 -24.99 -10.67 7.51
CA GLU A 1 -26.45 -10.83 7.34
C GLU A 1 -27.24 -9.57 7.70
N GLU A 2 -26.71 -8.66 8.49
CA GLU A 2 -27.41 -7.41 8.79
C GLU A 2 -27.64 -6.59 7.51
N GLY A 3 -28.90 -6.49 7.08
CA GLY A 3 -29.33 -5.69 5.94
C GLY A 3 -29.41 -6.41 4.59
N TYR A 4 -29.22 -7.72 4.52
CA TYR A 4 -29.39 -8.48 3.28
C TYR A 4 -30.61 -9.40 3.38
N GLU A 5 -31.67 -9.08 2.66
CA GLU A 5 -32.92 -9.83 2.70
C GLU A 5 -32.93 -11.08 1.82
N ASP A 6 -31.94 -11.27 0.93
CA ASP A 6 -31.89 -12.40 -0.02
C ASP A 6 -30.74 -13.38 0.27
N ALA A 7 -30.91 -14.20 1.30
CA ALA A 7 -29.98 -15.26 1.66
C ALA A 7 -29.72 -16.26 0.50
N ARG A 8 -30.71 -16.49 -0.38
CA ARG A 8 -30.58 -17.40 -1.53
C ARG A 8 -29.59 -16.85 -2.56
N THR A 9 -29.63 -15.56 -2.84
CA THR A 9 -28.67 -14.94 -3.77
C THR A 9 -27.25 -14.97 -3.21
N LEU A 10 -27.08 -14.73 -1.91
CA LEU A 10 -25.79 -14.82 -1.24
C LEU A 10 -25.23 -16.24 -1.31
N GLN A 11 -26.05 -17.24 -1.00
CA GLN A 11 -25.65 -18.65 -1.08
C GLN A 11 -25.22 -19.03 -2.50
N ARG A 12 -26.00 -18.67 -3.52
CA ARG A 12 -25.66 -18.91 -4.92
C ARG A 12 -24.33 -18.26 -5.32
N ARG A 13 -24.07 -17.05 -4.86
CA ARG A 13 -22.76 -16.37 -5.11
C ARG A 13 -21.62 -17.11 -4.42
N ALA A 14 -21.79 -17.48 -3.17
CA ALA A 14 -20.81 -18.24 -2.41
C ALA A 14 -20.48 -19.58 -3.10
N ASP A 15 -21.49 -20.30 -3.57
CA ASP A 15 -21.32 -21.56 -4.27
C ASP A 15 -20.57 -21.38 -5.61
N LYS A 16 -20.88 -20.31 -6.36
CA LYS A 16 -20.15 -19.97 -7.57
C LYS A 16 -18.69 -19.56 -7.30
N MET A 17 -18.43 -18.86 -6.22
CA MET A 17 -17.05 -18.54 -5.80
C MET A 17 -16.27 -19.80 -5.42
N LYS A 18 -16.90 -20.75 -4.70
CA LYS A 18 -16.28 -22.04 -4.37
C LYS A 18 -15.98 -22.87 -5.61
N GLU A 19 -16.92 -22.92 -6.55
CA GLU A 19 -16.75 -23.60 -7.84
C GLU A 19 -15.56 -23.01 -8.61
N TRP A 20 -15.48 -21.67 -8.67
CA TRP A 20 -14.37 -21.00 -9.34
C TRP A 20 -13.01 -21.23 -8.64
N ILE A 21 -12.97 -21.21 -7.30
CA ILE A 21 -11.75 -21.48 -6.53
C ILE A 21 -11.26 -22.92 -6.78
N ALA A 22 -12.19 -23.88 -6.89
CA ALA A 22 -11.85 -25.28 -7.16
C ALA A 22 -11.29 -25.50 -8.58
N ASN A 23 -11.73 -24.69 -9.55
CA ASN A 23 -11.27 -24.75 -10.93
C ASN A 23 -11.24 -23.34 -11.54
N PRO A 24 -10.22 -22.52 -11.23
CA PRO A 24 -10.17 -21.13 -11.66
C PRO A 24 -10.02 -21.02 -13.18
N GLU A 25 -11.00 -20.36 -13.80
CA GLU A 25 -10.94 -19.97 -15.21
C GLU A 25 -10.35 -18.56 -15.30
N LEU A 26 -9.07 -18.48 -15.63
CA LEU A 26 -8.37 -17.21 -15.83
C LEU A 26 -8.68 -16.66 -17.23
N ILE A 27 -8.84 -15.34 -17.31
CA ILE A 27 -8.93 -14.66 -18.59
C ILE A 27 -7.56 -14.76 -19.26
N THR A 28 -7.54 -15.41 -20.43
CA THR A 28 -6.34 -15.52 -21.26
C THR A 28 -6.63 -14.86 -22.61
N PRO A 29 -5.61 -14.30 -23.27
CA PRO A 29 -5.79 -13.79 -24.63
C PRO A 29 -6.13 -14.93 -25.60
N ASP A 30 -6.83 -14.60 -26.68
CA ASP A 30 -7.08 -15.53 -27.77
C ASP A 30 -5.76 -16.00 -28.37
N ALA A 31 -5.73 -17.27 -28.86
CA ALA A 31 -4.50 -17.88 -29.36
C ALA A 31 -3.92 -17.16 -30.59
N ASP A 32 -4.74 -16.42 -31.31
CA ASP A 32 -4.43 -15.64 -32.51
C ASP A 32 -4.44 -14.11 -32.23
N ALA A 33 -4.41 -13.69 -30.96
CA ALA A 33 -4.37 -12.27 -30.60
C ALA A 33 -3.09 -11.61 -31.15
N GLU A 34 -3.27 -10.53 -31.91
CA GLU A 34 -2.18 -9.73 -32.45
C GLU A 34 -1.85 -8.58 -31.50
N TYR A 35 -0.57 -8.44 -31.15
CA TYR A 35 -0.06 -7.37 -30.29
C TYR A 35 0.76 -6.37 -31.08
N ALA A 36 0.54 -5.09 -30.85
CA ALA A 36 1.35 -4.02 -31.44
C ALA A 36 2.83 -4.07 -31.00
N ALA A 37 3.05 -4.51 -29.76
CA ALA A 37 4.38 -4.71 -29.20
C ALA A 37 4.33 -5.74 -28.07
N THR A 38 5.43 -6.44 -27.85
CA THR A 38 5.67 -7.29 -26.67
C THR A 38 6.83 -6.72 -25.88
N ILE A 39 6.63 -6.45 -24.59
CA ILE A 39 7.67 -5.90 -23.70
C ILE A 39 8.00 -6.99 -22.68
N GLU A 40 9.26 -7.38 -22.64
CA GLU A 40 9.79 -8.33 -21.66
C GLU A 40 10.59 -7.59 -20.60
N ILE A 41 10.20 -7.73 -19.33
CA ILE A 41 10.88 -7.10 -18.19
C ILE A 41 11.46 -8.19 -17.29
N ASN A 42 12.79 -8.25 -17.23
CA ASN A 42 13.48 -9.12 -16.30
C ASN A 42 13.54 -8.48 -14.91
N LEU A 43 12.71 -8.93 -13.98
CA LEU A 43 12.63 -8.39 -12.63
C LEU A 43 13.94 -8.52 -11.85
N ASN A 44 14.83 -9.47 -12.20
CA ASN A 44 16.14 -9.63 -11.54
C ASN A 44 17.10 -8.46 -11.82
N THR A 45 16.81 -7.62 -12.81
CA THR A 45 17.61 -6.42 -13.09
C THR A 45 17.22 -5.22 -12.23
N ILE A 46 16.11 -5.31 -11.50
CA ILE A 46 15.64 -4.26 -10.57
C ILE A 46 16.30 -4.50 -9.23
N THR A 47 17.35 -3.74 -8.91
CA THR A 47 18.20 -3.95 -7.73
C THR A 47 18.04 -2.87 -6.66
N GLU A 48 17.14 -1.92 -6.87
CA GLU A 48 16.82 -0.82 -5.95
C GLU A 48 15.42 -0.28 -6.20
N PRO A 49 14.85 0.49 -5.26
CA PRO A 49 13.55 1.12 -5.47
C PRO A 49 13.53 2.07 -6.67
N ILE A 50 12.41 2.05 -7.37
CA ILE A 50 12.09 2.97 -8.46
C ILE A 50 10.93 3.85 -7.99
N LEU A 51 11.04 5.16 -8.19
CA LEU A 51 10.04 6.14 -7.76
C LEU A 51 9.52 6.93 -8.96
N ALA A 52 8.24 7.31 -8.92
CA ALA A 52 7.76 8.38 -9.76
C ALA A 52 8.04 9.72 -9.07
N CYS A 53 8.67 10.61 -9.79
CA CYS A 53 9.12 11.92 -9.28
C CYS A 53 7.96 12.92 -9.14
N PRO A 54 8.15 14.01 -8.40
CA PRO A 54 7.05 14.90 -8.04
C PRO A 54 6.23 15.39 -9.22
N ASN A 55 4.94 15.12 -9.13
CA ASN A 55 3.88 15.64 -9.97
C ASN A 55 3.98 15.27 -11.46
N ASP A 56 4.84 14.31 -11.79
CA ASP A 56 4.97 13.79 -13.15
C ASP A 56 5.04 12.25 -13.13
N PRO A 57 4.00 11.53 -13.56
CA PRO A 57 3.98 10.07 -13.57
C PRO A 57 4.90 9.45 -14.61
N ASP A 58 5.36 10.22 -15.60
CA ASP A 58 6.28 9.75 -16.64
C ASP A 58 7.74 9.97 -16.27
N ASP A 59 8.01 10.83 -15.26
CA ASP A 59 9.34 11.04 -14.69
C ASP A 59 9.63 9.99 -13.62
N VAL A 60 10.13 8.84 -14.06
CA VAL A 60 10.40 7.66 -13.22
C VAL A 60 11.90 7.38 -13.23
N ASP A 61 12.48 7.24 -12.03
CA ASP A 61 13.92 6.95 -11.91
C ASP A 61 14.21 6.08 -10.69
N THR A 62 15.44 5.55 -10.64
CA THR A 62 15.93 4.81 -9.49
C THR A 62 16.25 5.75 -8.33
N LEU A 63 16.17 5.21 -7.13
CA LEU A 63 16.48 5.98 -5.92
C LEU A 63 17.89 6.58 -5.96
N THR A 64 18.89 5.83 -6.46
CA THR A 64 20.26 6.30 -6.63
C THR A 64 20.35 7.51 -7.56
N ASN A 65 19.68 7.49 -8.70
CA ASN A 65 19.70 8.59 -9.66
C ASN A 65 19.00 9.83 -9.13
N ILE A 66 17.84 9.64 -8.46
CA ILE A 66 17.09 10.73 -7.81
C ILE A 66 17.96 11.44 -6.77
N LEU A 67 18.70 10.69 -5.96
CA LEU A 67 19.57 11.27 -4.93
C LEU A 67 20.81 11.96 -5.51
N ALA A 68 21.30 11.52 -6.66
CA ALA A 68 22.42 12.14 -7.36
C ALA A 68 22.08 13.47 -8.05
N ASP A 69 20.79 13.71 -8.35
CA ASP A 69 20.33 14.94 -8.97
C ASP A 69 20.07 16.02 -7.90
N ASP A 70 20.91 17.06 -7.89
CA ASP A 70 20.79 18.17 -6.93
C ASP A 70 19.52 19.00 -7.10
N LYS A 71 18.82 18.89 -8.23
CA LYS A 71 17.56 19.58 -8.49
C LYS A 71 16.35 18.88 -7.85
N ARG A 72 16.50 17.62 -7.46
CA ARG A 72 15.43 16.82 -6.87
C ARG A 72 15.29 17.12 -5.38
N ILE A 73 14.06 17.13 -4.90
CA ILE A 73 13.74 17.26 -3.49
C ILE A 73 14.10 15.93 -2.80
N LYS A 74 14.87 16.03 -1.69
CA LYS A 74 15.32 14.86 -0.93
C LYS A 74 14.70 14.79 0.46
N ASN A 75 14.45 15.95 1.07
CA ASN A 75 13.76 16.05 2.36
C ASN A 75 12.26 15.90 2.17
N ILE A 76 11.63 15.15 3.03
CA ILE A 76 10.21 14.83 2.95
C ILE A 76 9.52 15.30 4.23
N ASP A 77 8.52 16.16 4.07
CA ASP A 77 7.77 16.74 5.18
C ASP A 77 6.67 15.80 5.66
N GLU A 78 5.97 15.17 4.71
CA GLU A 78 4.81 14.33 5.00
C GLU A 78 4.88 13.01 4.22
N VAL A 79 4.41 11.94 4.85
CA VAL A 79 4.32 10.62 4.23
C VAL A 79 2.88 10.16 4.28
N PHE A 80 2.33 9.72 3.15
CA PHE A 80 0.98 9.16 3.06
C PHE A 80 1.00 7.71 2.61
N VAL A 81 0.58 6.80 3.48
CA VAL A 81 0.37 5.40 3.15
C VAL A 81 -1.13 5.11 3.12
N GLY A 82 -1.64 4.93 1.94
CA GLY A 82 -3.06 4.71 1.72
C GLY A 82 -3.48 4.93 0.27
N SER A 83 -4.56 4.39 -0.09
CA SER A 83 -5.40 4.59 -1.27
C SER A 83 -6.36 3.42 -1.39
N CYS A 84 -7.39 3.53 -2.23
CA CYS A 84 -8.27 2.39 -2.53
C CYS A 84 -7.54 1.19 -3.20
N MET A 85 -6.34 1.39 -3.70
CA MET A 85 -5.50 0.36 -4.34
C MET A 85 -4.36 -0.16 -3.45
N THR A 86 -4.17 0.42 -2.26
CA THR A 86 -3.15 -0.03 -1.31
C THR A 86 -3.68 -1.24 -0.55
N ASN A 87 -3.17 -2.44 -0.84
CA ASN A 87 -3.62 -3.65 -0.16
C ASN A 87 -3.11 -3.75 1.28
N ILE A 88 -3.74 -4.61 2.09
CA ILE A 88 -3.44 -4.77 3.52
C ILE A 88 -1.98 -5.14 3.80
N GLY A 89 -1.34 -5.91 2.92
CA GLY A 89 0.07 -6.30 3.05
C GLY A 89 1.02 -5.11 3.08
N LEU A 90 0.71 -4.05 2.34
CA LEU A 90 1.52 -2.82 2.32
C LEU A 90 1.44 -2.06 3.65
N PHE A 91 0.29 -2.10 4.34
CA PHE A 91 0.17 -1.54 5.69
C PHE A 91 0.93 -2.37 6.72
N ARG A 92 0.92 -3.71 6.58
CA ARG A 92 1.75 -4.59 7.41
C ARG A 92 3.23 -4.32 7.19
N ALA A 93 3.67 -4.15 5.94
CA ALA A 93 5.05 -3.78 5.60
C ALA A 93 5.47 -2.45 6.26
N LEU A 94 4.62 -1.40 6.16
CA LEU A 94 4.81 -0.16 6.89
C LEU A 94 4.97 -0.42 8.39
N GLY A 95 4.07 -1.20 8.99
CA GLY A 95 4.07 -1.50 10.41
C GLY A 95 5.30 -2.27 10.86
N GLU A 96 5.74 -3.27 10.12
CA GLU A 96 6.97 -4.03 10.47
C GLU A 96 8.21 -3.14 10.43
N VAL A 97 8.32 -2.24 9.47
CA VAL A 97 9.45 -1.31 9.41
C VAL A 97 9.40 -0.32 10.58
N LEU A 98 8.23 0.19 10.97
CA LEU A 98 8.08 1.16 12.06
C LEU A 98 8.11 0.53 13.46
N LYS A 99 7.98 -0.79 13.56
CA LYS A 99 7.86 -1.50 14.83
C LYS A 99 9.09 -1.29 15.72
N GLY A 100 8.87 -0.68 16.89
CA GLY A 100 9.89 -0.41 17.88
C GLY A 100 10.72 0.87 17.66
N GLU A 101 10.45 1.63 16.59
CA GLU A 101 11.23 2.84 16.27
C GLU A 101 10.71 4.11 16.98
N GLY A 102 9.48 4.08 17.52
CA GLY A 102 8.87 5.25 18.16
C GLY A 102 8.35 6.28 17.17
N GLU A 103 8.18 7.54 17.65
CA GLU A 103 7.64 8.62 16.85
C GLU A 103 8.57 9.00 15.70
N VAL A 104 8.02 9.13 14.49
CA VAL A 104 8.78 9.50 13.28
C VAL A 104 8.85 11.02 13.11
N PRO A 105 9.92 11.57 12.49
CA PRO A 105 10.09 13.00 12.28
C PRO A 105 9.14 13.60 11.23
N THR A 106 8.56 12.79 10.35
CA THR A 106 7.63 13.25 9.33
C THR A 106 6.20 13.22 9.83
N LYS A 107 5.33 14.01 9.22
CA LYS A 107 3.89 13.88 9.45
C LYS A 107 3.37 12.66 8.66
N LEU A 108 3.18 11.57 9.37
CA LEU A 108 2.73 10.31 8.78
C LEU A 108 1.21 10.21 8.76
N TRP A 109 0.65 9.88 7.59
CA TRP A 109 -0.76 9.64 7.39
C TRP A 109 -1.01 8.20 6.99
N VAL A 110 -1.99 7.55 7.60
CA VAL A 110 -2.37 6.16 7.31
C VAL A 110 -3.87 6.08 7.06
N ALA A 111 -4.25 5.63 5.85
CA ALA A 111 -5.65 5.48 5.46
C ALA A 111 -5.87 4.16 4.72
N PRO A 112 -6.33 3.08 5.39
CA PRO A 112 -6.62 1.81 4.74
C PRO A 112 -7.80 1.93 3.77
N PRO A 113 -7.90 1.05 2.76
CA PRO A 113 -8.93 1.15 1.73
C PRO A 113 -10.33 0.85 2.25
N THR A 114 -10.47 -0.06 3.21
CA THR A 114 -11.75 -0.51 3.72
C THR A 114 -11.82 -0.58 5.24
N LYS A 115 -13.04 -0.62 5.79
CA LYS A 115 -13.24 -0.88 7.22
C LYS A 115 -12.72 -2.27 7.64
N MET A 116 -12.85 -3.27 6.76
CA MET A 116 -12.35 -4.62 7.01
C MET A 116 -10.83 -4.62 7.18
N ASP A 117 -10.09 -3.91 6.31
CA ASP A 117 -8.63 -3.79 6.45
C ASP A 117 -8.26 -3.08 7.76
N LYS A 118 -9.01 -2.02 8.13
CA LYS A 118 -8.82 -1.34 9.41
C LYS A 118 -9.00 -2.29 10.59
N GLU A 119 -10.08 -3.06 10.61
CA GLU A 119 -10.37 -4.01 11.67
C GLU A 119 -9.29 -5.09 11.77
N GLN A 120 -8.92 -5.69 10.65
CA GLN A 120 -7.87 -6.70 10.58
C GLN A 120 -6.52 -6.15 11.07
N LEU A 121 -6.10 -4.97 10.61
CA LEU A 121 -4.86 -4.33 11.06
C LEU A 121 -4.90 -3.97 12.56
N THR A 122 -6.10 -3.68 13.09
CA THR A 122 -6.28 -3.41 14.52
C THR A 122 -6.13 -4.68 15.33
N GLU A 123 -6.75 -5.79 14.91
CA GLU A 123 -6.64 -7.10 15.55
C GLU A 123 -5.19 -7.63 15.53
N GLU A 124 -4.47 -7.39 14.43
CA GLU A 124 -3.06 -7.74 14.28
C GLU A 124 -2.11 -6.82 15.07
N GLY A 125 -2.62 -5.72 15.66
CA GLY A 125 -1.85 -4.78 16.48
C GLY A 125 -1.14 -3.67 15.72
N TYR A 126 -1.25 -3.60 14.39
CA TYR A 126 -0.56 -2.57 13.59
C TYR A 126 -1.06 -1.15 13.87
N TYR A 127 -2.33 -0.98 14.22
CA TYR A 127 -2.84 0.34 14.61
C TYR A 127 -2.14 0.92 15.84
N SER A 128 -1.73 0.07 16.78
CA SER A 128 -0.92 0.50 17.93
C SER A 128 0.49 0.93 17.52
N ILE A 129 1.09 0.23 16.54
CA ILE A 129 2.39 0.59 15.97
C ILE A 129 2.31 1.94 15.26
N PHE A 130 1.29 2.16 14.42
CA PHE A 130 1.08 3.43 13.73
C PHE A 130 0.86 4.59 14.71
N ALA A 131 0.07 4.36 15.76
CA ALA A 131 -0.14 5.36 16.82
C ALA A 131 1.16 5.69 17.57
N ALA A 132 1.98 4.68 17.90
CA ALA A 132 3.29 4.88 18.52
C ALA A 132 4.28 5.65 17.62
N ALA A 133 4.16 5.50 16.30
CA ALA A 133 4.91 6.27 15.32
C ALA A 133 4.40 7.71 15.14
N GLY A 134 3.33 8.11 15.84
CA GLY A 134 2.72 9.45 15.71
C GLY A 134 1.85 9.61 14.46
N ALA A 135 1.44 8.50 13.83
CA ALA A 135 0.65 8.55 12.61
C ALA A 135 -0.75 9.13 12.83
N ARG A 136 -1.18 9.98 11.93
CA ARG A 136 -2.58 10.38 11.81
C ARG A 136 -3.35 9.30 11.07
N LEU A 137 -4.26 8.66 11.80
CA LEU A 137 -5.10 7.56 11.31
C LEU A 137 -6.38 8.14 10.72
N GLU A 138 -6.54 8.00 9.42
CA GLU A 138 -7.67 8.53 8.67
C GLU A 138 -8.79 7.50 8.51
N ILE A 139 -9.97 8.00 8.17
CA ILE A 139 -11.13 7.16 7.83
C ILE A 139 -10.78 6.30 6.61
N PRO A 140 -11.10 4.99 6.63
CA PRO A 140 -10.89 4.13 5.48
C PRO A 140 -11.52 4.67 4.20
N GLY A 141 -10.78 4.57 3.09
CA GLY A 141 -11.23 5.01 1.77
C GLY A 141 -10.24 5.93 1.06
N CYS A 142 -10.76 6.87 0.27
CA CYS A 142 -9.91 7.74 -0.55
C CYS A 142 -9.14 8.81 0.24
N SER A 143 -9.68 9.30 1.37
CA SER A 143 -9.04 10.27 2.26
C SER A 143 -8.20 11.34 1.53
N LEU A 144 -6.88 11.43 1.82
CA LEU A 144 -5.96 12.36 1.18
C LEU A 144 -5.83 12.14 -0.33
N CYS A 145 -6.02 10.91 -0.80
CA CYS A 145 -5.81 10.54 -2.21
C CYS A 145 -6.59 11.41 -3.21
N MET A 146 -7.66 12.05 -2.76
CA MET A 146 -8.49 12.99 -3.53
C MET A 146 -8.43 14.43 -2.99
N GLY A 147 -7.72 14.66 -1.88
CA GLY A 147 -7.66 15.97 -1.22
C GLY A 147 -9.01 16.48 -0.67
N ASN A 148 -10.02 15.61 -0.54
CA ASN A 148 -11.39 16.01 -0.20
C ASN A 148 -11.68 15.99 1.29
N GLN A 149 -11.12 15.02 2.01
CA GLN A 149 -11.37 14.84 3.46
C GLN A 149 -10.21 15.39 4.30
N ALA A 150 -9.01 15.29 3.78
CA ALA A 150 -7.82 15.87 4.36
C ALA A 150 -6.85 16.27 3.22
N ALA A 151 -5.96 17.18 3.49
CA ALA A 151 -4.92 17.61 2.57
C ALA A 151 -3.59 17.75 3.33
N VAL A 152 -2.49 17.51 2.63
CA VAL A 152 -1.15 17.81 3.13
C VAL A 152 -0.95 19.33 3.24
N SER A 153 0.07 19.76 3.95
CA SER A 153 0.41 21.16 4.09
C SER A 153 0.73 21.81 2.73
N GLU A 154 0.39 23.09 2.57
CA GLU A 154 0.69 23.82 1.33
C GLU A 154 2.19 23.80 1.02
N GLY A 155 2.54 23.41 -0.19
CA GLY A 155 3.93 23.33 -0.65
C GLY A 155 4.73 22.15 -0.10
N ALA A 156 4.14 21.26 0.69
CA ALA A 156 4.86 20.14 1.31
C ALA A 156 5.50 19.20 0.27
N ALA A 157 6.70 18.72 0.59
CA ALA A 157 7.31 17.58 -0.06
C ALA A 157 6.73 16.29 0.54
N VAL A 158 6.14 15.45 -0.29
CA VAL A 158 5.35 14.29 0.14
C VAL A 158 5.86 13.01 -0.49
N PHE A 159 5.95 11.95 0.29
CA PHE A 159 6.08 10.59 -0.23
C PHE A 159 4.75 9.85 -0.08
N SER A 160 4.27 9.20 -1.15
CA SER A 160 2.95 8.58 -1.15
C SER A 160 2.92 7.20 -1.80
N THR A 161 2.08 6.32 -1.27
CA THR A 161 1.71 5.04 -1.92
C THR A 161 0.45 5.17 -2.78
N SER A 162 -0.07 6.38 -2.99
CA SER A 162 -1.22 6.60 -3.86
C SER A 162 -0.90 6.28 -5.32
N THR A 163 -1.92 6.15 -6.15
CA THR A 163 -1.78 5.66 -7.53
C THR A 163 -1.49 6.73 -8.57
N ARG A 164 -1.41 8.00 -8.18
CA ARG A 164 -1.24 9.14 -9.10
C ARG A 164 -0.57 10.30 -8.38
N ASN A 165 0.25 11.04 -9.13
CA ASN A 165 0.90 12.27 -8.67
C ASN A 165 0.77 13.35 -9.76
N PHE A 166 -0.19 14.21 -9.63
CA PHE A 166 -0.32 15.40 -10.44
C PHE A 166 -0.48 16.62 -9.53
N ASP A 167 -0.28 17.79 -10.09
CA ASP A 167 -0.29 19.04 -9.33
C ASP A 167 -1.51 19.20 -8.43
N ASN A 168 -1.24 19.60 -7.20
CA ASN A 168 -2.25 19.90 -6.18
C ASN A 168 -3.14 18.73 -5.74
N ARG A 169 -2.83 17.49 -6.11
CA ARG A 169 -3.70 16.36 -5.81
C ARG A 169 -3.86 16.08 -4.31
N LEU A 170 -2.77 16.05 -3.56
CA LEU A 170 -2.80 15.81 -2.11
C LEU A 170 -2.93 17.09 -1.30
N GLY A 171 -2.61 18.24 -1.90
CA GLY A 171 -2.66 19.56 -1.30
C GLY A 171 -2.09 20.61 -2.24
N LYS A 172 -2.42 21.87 -1.99
CA LYS A 172 -2.00 22.99 -2.84
C LYS A 172 -0.48 23.12 -2.88
N GLY A 173 0.10 23.09 -4.08
CA GLY A 173 1.55 23.23 -4.29
C GLY A 173 2.40 22.06 -3.80
N SER A 174 1.80 20.97 -3.33
CA SER A 174 2.56 19.81 -2.84
C SER A 174 3.36 19.14 -3.95
N GLN A 175 4.55 18.65 -3.59
CA GLN A 175 5.47 17.93 -4.47
C GLN A 175 5.46 16.46 -4.05
N VAL A 176 4.85 15.59 -4.88
CA VAL A 176 4.50 14.22 -4.48
C VAL A 176 5.31 13.18 -5.22
N TYR A 177 6.18 12.45 -4.49
CA TYR A 177 6.77 11.20 -4.96
C TYR A 177 5.79 10.05 -4.80
N LEU A 178 5.82 9.09 -5.74
CA LEU A 178 5.15 7.80 -5.57
C LEU A 178 6.17 6.67 -5.46
N GLY A 179 5.90 5.74 -4.55
CA GLY A 179 6.71 4.55 -4.37
C GLY A 179 6.05 3.51 -3.48
N SER A 180 6.81 2.49 -3.09
CA SER A 180 6.31 1.39 -2.26
C SER A 180 6.12 1.80 -0.79
N ALA A 181 5.36 0.98 -0.06
CA ALA A 181 5.13 1.19 1.37
C ALA A 181 6.41 1.05 2.20
N GLU A 182 7.33 0.20 1.77
CA GLU A 182 8.64 0.00 2.42
C GLU A 182 9.51 1.26 2.30
N VAL A 183 9.57 1.86 1.11
CA VAL A 183 10.26 3.14 0.93
C VAL A 183 9.59 4.24 1.71
N ALA A 184 8.25 4.29 1.72
CA ALA A 184 7.47 5.23 2.52
C ALA A 184 7.82 5.12 4.02
N ALA A 185 7.92 3.89 4.53
CA ALA A 185 8.26 3.63 5.93
C ALA A 185 9.66 4.14 6.29
N VAL A 186 10.67 3.80 5.47
CA VAL A 186 12.04 4.26 5.69
C VAL A 186 12.13 5.79 5.54
N THR A 187 11.44 6.36 4.56
CA THR A 187 11.33 7.82 4.38
C THR A 187 10.72 8.49 5.62
N ALA A 188 9.68 7.90 6.20
CA ALA A 188 9.07 8.41 7.43
C ALA A 188 10.05 8.42 8.60
N LEU A 189 10.85 7.36 8.76
CA LEU A 189 11.87 7.25 9.80
C LEU A 189 12.99 8.28 9.67
N LEU A 190 13.40 8.57 8.41
CA LEU A 190 14.56 9.43 8.15
C LEU A 190 14.21 10.89 7.93
N GLY A 191 12.96 11.24 7.64
CA GLY A 191 12.55 12.60 7.24
C GLY A 191 13.03 12.99 5.83
N ARG A 192 13.53 12.03 5.06
CA ARG A 192 14.07 12.21 3.71
C ARG A 192 14.04 10.92 2.93
N LEU A 193 14.26 10.98 1.63
CA LEU A 193 14.46 9.78 0.83
C LEU A 193 15.70 9.01 1.36
N PRO A 194 15.58 7.67 1.55
CA PRO A 194 16.72 6.84 1.96
C PRO A 194 17.74 6.71 0.83
N THR A 195 18.99 6.39 1.16
CA THR A 195 19.89 5.84 0.16
C THR A 195 19.53 4.37 -0.12
N LYS A 196 20.04 3.83 -1.23
CA LYS A 196 19.90 2.41 -1.55
C LYS A 196 20.41 1.53 -0.41
N GLU A 197 21.58 1.88 0.15
CA GLU A 197 22.19 1.14 1.25
C GLU A 197 21.34 1.16 2.52
N GLU A 198 20.82 2.32 2.90
CA GLU A 198 19.92 2.46 4.05
C GLU A 198 18.65 1.63 3.87
N TYR A 199 18.04 1.69 2.68
CA TYR A 199 16.87 0.89 2.35
C TYR A 199 17.17 -0.60 2.47
N MET A 200 18.27 -1.07 1.85
CA MET A 200 18.70 -2.46 1.85
C MET A 200 19.18 -2.94 3.22
N GLU A 201 19.57 -2.03 4.11
CA GLU A 201 19.90 -2.36 5.49
C GLU A 201 18.66 -2.48 6.39
N ILE A 202 17.72 -1.55 6.27
CA ILE A 202 16.57 -1.45 7.18
C ILE A 202 15.51 -2.49 6.84
N VAL A 203 15.05 -2.51 5.58
CA VAL A 203 13.88 -3.31 5.19
C VAL A 203 14.09 -4.81 5.37
N PRO A 204 15.19 -5.43 4.90
CA PRO A 204 15.39 -6.87 5.08
C PRO A 204 15.59 -7.31 6.54
N LYS A 205 15.97 -6.40 7.44
CA LYS A 205 16.02 -6.70 8.88
C LYS A 205 14.64 -6.76 9.54
N LYS A 206 13.67 -6.05 8.98
CA LYS A 206 12.30 -5.94 9.49
C LYS A 206 11.35 -6.91 8.79
N ILE A 207 11.50 -7.05 7.48
CA ILE A 207 10.74 -7.97 6.64
C ILE A 207 11.70 -9.07 6.18
N THR A 208 11.73 -10.16 6.93
CA THR A 208 12.63 -11.29 6.76
C THR A 208 11.97 -12.41 5.95
N GLU A 209 12.77 -13.39 5.54
CA GLU A 209 12.23 -14.62 4.90
C GLU A 209 11.20 -15.33 5.78
N ASP A 210 11.33 -15.25 7.12
CA ASP A 210 10.44 -15.94 8.06
C ASP A 210 9.07 -15.25 8.20
N ASN A 211 8.97 -13.92 8.01
CA ASN A 211 7.72 -13.17 8.22
C ASN A 211 7.09 -12.62 6.93
N LYS A 212 7.83 -12.57 5.81
CA LYS A 212 7.37 -11.94 4.57
C LYS A 212 6.03 -12.49 4.06
N ASP A 213 5.82 -13.79 4.16
CA ASP A 213 4.59 -14.44 3.69
C ASP A 213 3.37 -13.99 4.52
N GLY A 214 3.54 -13.76 5.82
CA GLY A 214 2.52 -13.18 6.68
C GLY A 214 2.29 -11.70 6.40
N VAL A 215 3.35 -10.94 6.19
CA VAL A 215 3.30 -9.50 5.89
C VAL A 215 2.54 -9.26 4.58
N TYR A 216 2.94 -9.92 3.49
CA TYR A 216 2.37 -9.69 2.16
C TYR A 216 1.11 -10.50 1.85
N LYS A 217 0.60 -11.23 2.83
CA LYS A 217 -0.67 -11.94 2.69
C LYS A 217 -1.82 -10.94 2.55
N TYR A 218 -2.40 -10.82 1.39
CA TYR A 218 -3.47 -9.86 1.12
C TYR A 218 -4.86 -10.51 0.93
N LEU A 219 -4.91 -11.82 0.70
CA LEU A 219 -6.15 -12.59 0.65
C LEU A 219 -6.33 -13.36 1.95
N ASN A 220 -7.30 -12.97 2.77
CA ASN A 220 -7.55 -13.58 4.08
C ASN A 220 -8.60 -14.70 4.02
N PHE A 221 -9.04 -15.13 2.83
CA PHE A 221 -10.13 -16.10 2.65
C PHE A 221 -9.86 -17.47 3.29
N HIS A 222 -8.60 -17.87 3.42
CA HIS A 222 -8.24 -19.14 4.05
C HIS A 222 -8.23 -19.08 5.59
N GLN A 223 -8.41 -17.91 6.20
CA GLN A 223 -8.65 -17.79 7.64
C GLN A 223 -10.12 -18.01 8.00
N VAL A 224 -11.02 -17.90 7.03
CA VAL A 224 -12.42 -18.24 7.21
C VAL A 224 -12.54 -19.74 7.02
N THR A 225 -12.44 -20.49 8.12
CA THR A 225 -12.67 -21.95 8.10
C THR A 225 -14.11 -22.24 7.71
N GLY A 226 -14.37 -23.41 7.14
CA GLY A 226 -15.73 -23.82 6.73
C GLY A 226 -16.75 -23.68 7.89
N ASP A 227 -16.31 -23.89 9.12
CA ASP A 227 -17.13 -23.77 10.33
C ASP A 227 -17.49 -22.29 10.64
N GLN A 228 -16.60 -21.34 10.38
CA GLN A 228 -16.89 -19.91 10.52
C GLN A 228 -17.85 -19.43 9.44
N LEU A 229 -17.70 -19.91 8.19
CA LEU A 229 -18.65 -19.66 7.11
C LEU A 229 -20.04 -20.24 7.43
N THR A 230 -20.10 -21.43 8.03
CA THR A 230 -21.35 -22.08 8.43
C THR A 230 -22.02 -21.29 9.57
N ASN A 231 -21.26 -20.79 10.52
CA ASN A 231 -21.79 -19.96 11.62
C ASN A 231 -22.26 -18.58 11.14
N LEU A 232 -21.60 -17.99 10.13
CA LEU A 232 -22.04 -16.74 9.48
C LEU A 232 -23.31 -16.92 8.62
N VAL A 233 -23.59 -18.14 8.17
CA VAL A 233 -24.80 -18.46 7.38
C VAL A 233 -25.99 -18.84 8.27
N HIS A 234 -25.77 -19.26 9.51
CA HIS A 234 -26.80 -19.76 10.44
C HIS A 234 -27.05 -18.87 11.66
N SER A 235 -26.32 -17.74 11.81
CA SER A 235 -26.55 -16.69 12.81
C SER A 235 -27.32 -15.52 12.22
#